data_f1fbbebc168721458c558f2e08f4a1a5
#
_entry.id   f1fbbebc168721458c558f2e08f4a1a5
#
_cell.length_a   1.000
_cell.length_b   1.000
_cell.length_c   1.000
_cell.angle_alpha   90.00
_cell.angle_beta   90.00
_cell.angle_gamma   90.00
#
_symmetry.space_group_name_H-M   'P 1'
#
loop_
_entity.id
_entity.type
_entity.pdbx_description
1 polymer ?
#
loop_
_entity_poly.entity_id
_entity_poly.type
_entity_poly.pdbx_seq_one_letter_code
_entity_poly.pdbx_strand_id
1 'polypeptide(L)'
;MNTLVHKAQKESVALLVNRIMAEKNPEDRKKTLKRLTTIMETFFGDLFEKESFDKARKLIDEDGKWFQFLNRALDTLNPNVVRTAVMDLGFESGFYGLRTRDAAKAKYHCNIPWAILFDPTSACNLHCIGFWAAEYGHTLNLSYEVMDKIVSQGKEVGCHFYLLTGGEPLVRKADILKLCRKHPDCEFHAFTNGTLIDDDFCQEVVKVGNLSFSLSVEGFREVNDSRRGPGVFDRVMHAMDLLRQYGIVFGTSICYTRKNIQTVTSDKFLDLLISKGAWFTWYFHYMPVGNDASIDLLPTPEQRSYMVRRIREIRSVKGGKPIFAIDFQNDGQFIDGCVAGGRNYCHINPNGDIEPCVFIHYSSANINDQDLIPCLQQPLFQEYAKRQPFNHNHLRPCPMLENPQALIDMVKRTGAKSTDMQSPESVEHLCAKCQAYAKHWQPAADKLWTDIIQADKKQTEQEIS
;
A
#
# COMPACT_ATOMS: atom_id res chain seq x y z
N MET A 1 7.65 24.96 -9.46
CA MET A 1 6.53 25.63 -8.75
C MET A 1 7.05 26.61 -7.73
N ASN A 2 6.32 27.71 -7.44
CA ASN A 2 6.84 28.76 -6.53
C ASN A 2 6.86 28.23 -5.08
N THR A 3 8.04 28.07 -4.50
CA THR A 3 8.29 27.57 -3.13
C THR A 3 7.53 28.38 -2.06
N LEU A 4 7.31 29.68 -2.31
CA LEU A 4 6.55 30.54 -1.39
C LEU A 4 5.06 30.17 -1.37
N VAL A 5 4.46 29.87 -2.53
CA VAL A 5 3.05 29.46 -2.62
C VAL A 5 2.84 28.11 -1.92
N HIS A 6 3.71 27.13 -2.16
CA HIS A 6 3.66 25.84 -1.47
C HIS A 6 3.71 26.00 0.05
N LYS A 7 4.67 26.80 0.55
CA LYS A 7 4.82 27.06 1.99
C LYS A 7 3.56 27.71 2.59
N ALA A 8 3.01 28.71 1.92
CA ALA A 8 1.77 29.36 2.39
C ALA A 8 0.56 28.43 2.40
N GLN A 9 0.40 27.59 1.37
CA GLN A 9 -0.66 26.58 1.32
C GLN A 9 -0.48 25.55 2.45
N LYS A 10 0.73 25.01 2.64
CA LYS A 10 1.06 24.07 3.72
C LYS A 10 0.75 24.65 5.11
N GLU A 11 1.15 25.88 5.37
CA GLU A 11 0.86 26.58 6.64
C GLU A 11 -0.64 26.75 6.87
N SER A 12 -1.40 27.14 5.84
CA SER A 12 -2.86 27.30 5.91
C SER A 12 -3.56 25.98 6.25
N VAL A 13 -3.16 24.88 5.62
CA VAL A 13 -3.70 23.54 5.89
C VAL A 13 -3.31 23.09 7.29
N ALA A 14 -2.05 23.26 7.71
CA ALA A 14 -1.57 22.87 9.03
C ALA A 14 -2.31 23.59 10.17
N LEU A 15 -2.65 24.87 10.01
CA LEU A 15 -3.46 25.63 10.99
C LEU A 15 -4.85 25.00 11.17
N LEU A 16 -5.51 24.59 10.09
CA LEU A 16 -6.82 23.95 10.18
C LEU A 16 -6.73 22.55 10.78
N VAL A 17 -5.72 21.76 10.41
CA VAL A 17 -5.47 20.43 10.99
C VAL A 17 -5.27 20.54 12.50
N ASN A 18 -4.42 21.47 12.96
CA ASN A 18 -4.21 21.71 14.40
C ASN A 18 -5.51 22.11 15.10
N ARG A 19 -6.35 22.93 14.46
CA ARG A 19 -7.65 23.31 14.99
C ARG A 19 -8.59 22.12 15.10
N ILE A 20 -8.72 21.30 14.05
CA ILE A 20 -9.53 20.07 14.05
C ILE A 20 -9.14 19.15 15.21
N MET A 21 -7.83 18.96 15.44
CA MET A 21 -7.33 18.14 16.55
C MET A 21 -7.63 18.72 17.92
N ALA A 22 -7.67 20.03 18.05
CA ALA A 22 -7.98 20.72 19.31
C ALA A 22 -9.50 20.74 19.64
N GLU A 23 -10.36 20.68 18.62
CA GLU A 23 -11.82 20.71 18.78
C GLU A 23 -12.33 19.39 19.36
N LYS A 24 -13.00 19.47 20.51
CA LYS A 24 -13.61 18.32 21.19
C LYS A 24 -15.10 18.17 20.85
N ASN A 25 -15.75 19.26 20.42
CA ASN A 25 -17.14 19.23 20.01
C ASN A 25 -17.25 18.71 18.56
N PRO A 26 -18.01 17.62 18.32
CA PRO A 26 -18.16 17.05 16.97
C PRO A 26 -18.72 18.01 15.92
N GLU A 27 -19.65 18.90 16.29
CA GLU A 27 -20.26 19.86 15.37
C GLU A 27 -19.27 20.96 14.95
N ASP A 28 -18.43 21.44 15.88
CA ASP A 28 -17.38 22.40 15.54
C ASP A 28 -16.30 21.74 14.69
N ARG A 29 -15.97 20.48 14.97
CA ARG A 29 -15.07 19.66 14.16
C ARG A 29 -15.59 19.49 12.73
N LYS A 30 -16.89 19.20 12.54
CA LYS A 30 -17.56 19.17 11.22
C LYS A 30 -17.38 20.47 10.45
N LYS A 31 -17.64 21.62 11.11
CA LYS A 31 -17.48 22.94 10.48
C LYS A 31 -16.04 23.17 10.00
N THR A 32 -15.05 22.83 10.83
CA THR A 32 -13.64 23.02 10.47
C THR A 32 -13.18 22.05 9.40
N LEU A 33 -13.65 20.79 9.40
CA LEU A 33 -13.40 19.82 8.33
C LEU A 33 -13.97 20.27 6.97
N LYS A 34 -15.21 20.80 6.96
CA LYS A 34 -15.79 21.37 5.73
C LYS A 34 -15.00 22.59 5.22
N ARG A 35 -14.52 23.43 6.13
CA ARG A 35 -13.65 24.55 5.76
C ARG A 35 -12.33 24.07 5.17
N LEU A 36 -11.74 23.01 5.74
CA LEU A 36 -10.55 22.37 5.19
C LEU A 36 -10.83 21.84 3.77
N THR A 37 -11.94 21.12 3.57
CA THR A 37 -12.35 20.63 2.25
C THR A 37 -12.49 21.75 1.22
N THR A 38 -13.07 22.89 1.60
CA THR A 38 -13.21 24.07 0.73
C THR A 38 -11.86 24.69 0.36
N ILE A 39 -10.93 24.74 1.31
CA ILE A 39 -9.57 25.24 1.05
C ILE A 39 -8.80 24.29 0.14
N MET A 40 -8.93 22.98 0.36
CA MET A 40 -8.31 21.98 -0.52
C MET A 40 -8.89 22.05 -1.95
N GLU A 41 -10.20 22.25 -2.11
CA GLU A 41 -10.82 22.48 -3.42
C GLU A 41 -10.30 23.76 -4.08
N THR A 42 -10.12 24.84 -3.31
CA THR A 42 -9.56 26.10 -3.83
C THR A 42 -8.12 25.93 -4.32
N PHE A 43 -7.32 25.13 -3.62
CA PHE A 43 -5.91 24.92 -3.98
C PHE A 43 -5.68 23.89 -5.06
N PHE A 44 -6.55 22.88 -5.15
CA PHE A 44 -6.34 21.67 -5.94
C PHE A 44 -7.57 21.22 -6.74
N GLY A 45 -8.57 22.10 -6.93
CA GLY A 45 -9.77 21.80 -7.72
C GLY A 45 -9.48 21.58 -9.21
N ASP A 46 -8.29 21.93 -9.69
CA ASP A 46 -7.80 21.60 -11.03
C ASP A 46 -7.28 20.16 -11.16
N LEU A 47 -7.04 19.47 -10.05
CA LEU A 47 -6.52 18.09 -10.02
C LEU A 47 -7.59 17.03 -9.76
N PHE A 48 -8.72 17.41 -9.17
CA PHE A 48 -9.79 16.50 -8.77
C PHE A 48 -11.15 17.02 -9.22
N GLU A 49 -12.03 16.11 -9.60
CA GLU A 49 -13.41 16.43 -9.94
C GLU A 49 -14.15 17.02 -8.74
N LYS A 50 -15.01 18.02 -8.98
CA LYS A 50 -15.78 18.69 -7.93
C LYS A 50 -16.58 17.71 -7.08
N GLU A 51 -17.12 16.67 -7.69
CA GLU A 51 -17.89 15.60 -7.05
C GLU A 51 -17.10 14.89 -5.93
N SER A 52 -15.79 14.85 -6.02
CA SER A 52 -14.94 14.28 -4.96
C SER A 52 -14.99 15.12 -3.68
N PHE A 53 -14.95 16.44 -3.81
CA PHE A 53 -15.08 17.36 -2.67
C PHE A 53 -16.51 17.38 -2.11
N ASP A 54 -17.52 17.28 -2.97
CA ASP A 54 -18.92 17.21 -2.54
C ASP A 54 -19.22 15.91 -1.80
N LYS A 55 -18.69 14.77 -2.25
CA LYS A 55 -18.76 13.50 -1.53
C LYS A 55 -18.09 13.58 -0.17
N ALA A 56 -16.93 14.24 -0.06
CA ALA A 56 -16.25 14.44 1.23
C ALA A 56 -17.11 15.28 2.20
N ARG A 57 -17.73 16.37 1.73
CA ARG A 57 -18.66 17.19 2.54
C ARG A 57 -19.87 16.39 3.00
N LYS A 58 -20.47 15.58 2.11
CA LYS A 58 -21.59 14.71 2.43
C LYS A 58 -21.23 13.69 3.51
N LEU A 59 -20.08 13.04 3.41
CA LEU A 59 -19.59 12.11 4.44
C LEU A 59 -19.39 12.76 5.81
N ILE A 60 -18.97 14.03 5.85
CA ILE A 60 -18.83 14.81 7.09
C ILE A 60 -20.21 15.11 7.68
N ASP A 61 -21.21 15.44 6.83
CA ASP A 61 -22.57 15.84 7.28
C ASP A 61 -23.38 14.64 7.80
N GLU A 62 -23.27 13.48 7.16
CA GLU A 62 -24.10 12.31 7.45
C GLU A 62 -23.88 11.67 8.84
N ASP A 63 -22.82 12.05 9.56
CA ASP A 63 -22.45 11.47 10.85
C ASP A 63 -22.37 9.93 10.84
N GLY A 64 -22.05 9.39 9.68
CA GLY A 64 -22.00 7.97 9.43
C GLY A 64 -20.72 7.32 9.96
N LYS A 65 -20.58 6.01 9.68
CA LYS A 65 -19.45 5.17 10.10
C LYS A 65 -18.08 5.82 9.85
N TRP A 66 -17.87 6.42 8.70
CA TRP A 66 -16.57 7.00 8.33
C TRP A 66 -16.27 8.30 9.04
N PHE A 67 -17.27 9.12 9.34
CA PHE A 67 -17.06 10.30 10.18
C PHE A 67 -16.75 9.89 11.62
N GLN A 68 -17.45 8.91 12.18
CA GLN A 68 -17.15 8.35 13.50
C GLN A 68 -15.77 7.69 13.56
N PHE A 69 -15.36 7.01 12.47
CA PHE A 69 -14.01 6.47 12.33
C PHE A 69 -12.95 7.57 12.39
N LEU A 70 -13.15 8.69 11.67
CA LEU A 70 -12.27 9.86 11.73
C LEU A 70 -12.23 10.47 13.13
N ASN A 71 -13.38 10.66 13.79
CA ASN A 71 -13.43 11.19 15.16
C ASN A 71 -12.66 10.30 16.14
N ARG A 72 -12.83 8.99 16.04
CA ARG A 72 -12.05 8.05 16.84
C ARG A 72 -10.56 8.23 16.62
N ALA A 73 -10.11 8.40 15.37
CA ALA A 73 -8.69 8.65 15.07
C ALA A 73 -8.18 9.93 15.75
N LEU A 74 -8.92 11.03 15.63
CA LEU A 74 -8.59 12.33 16.22
C LEU A 74 -8.59 12.31 17.76
N ASP A 75 -9.36 11.41 18.37
CA ASP A 75 -9.49 11.31 19.83
C ASP A 75 -8.51 10.32 20.47
N THR A 76 -8.01 9.32 19.70
CA THR A 76 -7.21 8.21 20.28
C THR A 76 -5.78 8.14 19.77
N LEU A 77 -5.49 8.72 18.61
CA LEU A 77 -4.12 8.73 18.08
C LEU A 77 -3.30 9.88 18.66
N ASN A 78 -1.99 9.70 18.68
CA ASN A 78 -1.07 10.75 19.11
C ASN A 78 -1.18 11.97 18.16
N PRO A 79 -1.33 13.20 18.70
CA PRO A 79 -1.49 14.40 17.87
C PRO A 79 -0.36 14.62 16.85
N ASN A 80 0.90 14.29 17.19
CA ASN A 80 2.01 14.39 16.24
C ASN A 80 1.85 13.42 15.07
N VAL A 81 1.46 12.17 15.38
CA VAL A 81 1.22 11.14 14.35
C VAL A 81 0.06 11.53 13.43
N VAL A 82 -1.06 12.03 13.97
CA VAL A 82 -2.19 12.51 13.15
C VAL A 82 -1.76 13.68 12.27
N ARG A 83 -1.05 14.64 12.85
CA ARG A 83 -0.60 15.83 12.11
C ARG A 83 0.32 15.46 10.96
N THR A 84 1.32 14.61 11.18
CA THR A 84 2.25 14.17 10.14
C THR A 84 1.53 13.36 9.07
N ALA A 85 0.69 12.40 9.43
CA ALA A 85 -0.08 11.61 8.46
C ALA A 85 -0.93 12.50 7.54
N VAL A 86 -1.64 13.50 8.08
CA VAL A 86 -2.44 14.41 7.26
C VAL A 86 -1.57 15.32 6.40
N MET A 87 -0.45 15.82 6.94
CA MET A 87 0.42 16.73 6.20
C MET A 87 1.29 16.01 5.17
N ASP A 88 1.86 14.86 5.52
CA ASP A 88 2.86 14.22 4.68
C ASP A 88 2.20 13.25 3.68
N LEU A 89 1.30 12.38 4.13
CA LEU A 89 0.56 11.49 3.24
C LEU A 89 -0.57 12.23 2.49
N GLY A 90 -1.33 13.08 3.20
CA GLY A 90 -2.44 13.83 2.61
C GLY A 90 -1.94 14.99 1.73
N PHE A 91 -1.37 16.02 2.34
CA PHE A 91 -1.01 17.25 1.62
C PHE A 91 0.19 17.06 0.68
N GLU A 92 1.35 16.59 1.20
CA GLU A 92 2.57 16.47 0.37
C GLU A 92 2.44 15.35 -0.66
N SER A 93 2.07 14.14 -0.26
CA SER A 93 2.03 12.99 -1.17
C SER A 93 0.77 12.99 -2.05
N GLY A 94 -0.41 13.21 -1.45
CA GLY A 94 -1.70 13.11 -2.14
C GLY A 94 -1.99 14.27 -3.08
N PHE A 95 -1.84 15.51 -2.61
CA PHE A 95 -2.23 16.70 -3.38
C PHE A 95 -1.05 17.37 -4.09
N TYR A 96 -0.10 17.90 -3.32
CA TYR A 96 1.04 18.62 -3.90
C TYR A 96 1.91 17.73 -4.77
N GLY A 97 2.23 16.53 -4.28
CA GLY A 97 3.04 15.54 -4.98
C GLY A 97 2.40 15.08 -6.30
N LEU A 98 1.07 15.00 -6.40
CA LEU A 98 0.40 14.65 -7.65
C LEU A 98 0.75 15.65 -8.77
N ARG A 99 0.64 16.95 -8.49
CA ARG A 99 1.00 18.00 -9.46
C ARG A 99 2.46 17.92 -9.88
N THR A 100 3.35 17.64 -8.94
CA THR A 100 4.80 17.49 -9.22
C THR A 100 5.08 16.25 -10.05
N ARG A 101 4.42 15.12 -9.73
CA ARG A 101 4.56 13.87 -10.51
C ARG A 101 4.06 14.03 -11.94
N ASP A 102 2.95 14.71 -12.16
CA ASP A 102 2.42 14.92 -13.52
C ASP A 102 3.37 15.79 -14.36
N ALA A 103 3.94 16.83 -13.77
CA ALA A 103 4.97 17.61 -14.43
C ALA A 103 6.25 16.79 -14.72
N ALA A 104 6.66 15.93 -13.78
CA ALA A 104 7.81 15.05 -13.95
C ALA A 104 7.57 13.97 -15.02
N LYS A 105 6.36 13.37 -15.07
CA LYS A 105 5.96 12.43 -16.14
C LYS A 105 6.10 13.08 -17.53
N ALA A 106 5.59 14.30 -17.67
CA ALA A 106 5.68 15.05 -18.93
C ALA A 106 7.15 15.38 -19.30
N LYS A 107 7.96 15.76 -18.31
CA LYS A 107 9.37 16.14 -18.52
C LYS A 107 10.26 14.95 -18.88
N TYR A 108 10.09 13.83 -18.19
CA TYR A 108 10.99 12.67 -18.31
C TYR A 108 10.45 11.56 -19.22
N HIS A 109 9.22 11.70 -19.70
CA HIS A 109 8.54 10.73 -20.58
C HIS A 109 8.53 9.30 -20.02
N CYS A 110 8.34 9.17 -18.71
CA CYS A 110 8.20 7.88 -18.02
C CYS A 110 7.16 7.98 -16.88
N ASN A 111 6.72 6.83 -16.41
CA ASN A 111 5.91 6.75 -15.21
C ASN A 111 6.70 7.25 -13.99
N ILE A 112 6.05 8.03 -13.12
CA ILE A 112 6.58 8.49 -11.84
C ILE A 112 5.69 7.93 -10.73
N PRO A 113 6.20 7.10 -9.82
CA PRO A 113 5.38 6.43 -8.82
C PRO A 113 4.87 7.41 -7.74
N TRP A 114 3.68 7.11 -7.22
CA TRP A 114 3.16 7.75 -6.02
C TRP A 114 3.85 7.25 -4.76
N ALA A 115 4.17 5.94 -4.73
CA ALA A 115 4.87 5.29 -3.65
C ALA A 115 6.08 4.50 -4.17
N ILE A 116 7.19 4.53 -3.45
CA ILE A 116 8.33 3.64 -3.68
C ILE A 116 8.41 2.66 -2.53
N LEU A 117 8.31 1.36 -2.86
CA LEU A 117 8.57 0.28 -1.92
C LEU A 117 10.05 -0.08 -2.00
N PHE A 118 10.74 -0.15 -0.89
CA PHE A 118 12.12 -0.63 -0.88
C PHE A 118 12.43 -1.51 0.34
N ASP A 119 13.42 -2.36 0.18
CA ASP A 119 13.87 -3.34 1.17
C ASP A 119 15.14 -2.84 1.87
N PRO A 120 15.08 -2.31 3.10
CA PRO A 120 16.28 -1.91 3.84
C PRO A 120 17.29 -3.05 4.01
N THR A 121 16.77 -4.30 4.08
CA THR A 121 17.57 -5.51 4.28
C THR A 121 16.83 -6.76 3.81
N SER A 122 17.55 -7.79 3.40
CA SER A 122 17.00 -9.14 3.21
C SER A 122 17.02 -9.98 4.50
N ALA A 123 17.71 -9.52 5.55
CA ALA A 123 17.76 -10.23 6.84
C ALA A 123 16.37 -10.24 7.50
N CYS A 124 15.99 -11.40 8.03
CA CYS A 124 14.77 -11.57 8.80
C CYS A 124 15.04 -12.40 10.04
N ASN A 125 14.37 -12.06 11.14
CA ASN A 125 14.43 -12.80 12.39
C ASN A 125 13.38 -13.93 12.49
N LEU A 126 12.64 -14.21 11.40
CA LEU A 126 11.70 -15.31 11.26
C LEU A 126 11.99 -16.11 9.99
N HIS A 127 11.47 -17.34 9.93
CA HIS A 127 11.56 -18.26 8.78
C HIS A 127 10.17 -18.71 8.35
N CYS A 128 9.39 -17.80 7.79
CA CYS A 128 7.99 -18.05 7.40
C CYS A 128 7.90 -18.97 6.17
N ILE A 129 6.97 -19.92 6.22
CA ILE A 129 6.71 -20.83 5.08
C ILE A 129 6.13 -20.03 3.90
N GLY A 130 6.71 -20.18 2.70
CA GLY A 130 6.27 -19.52 1.48
C GLY A 130 6.48 -18.00 1.50
N PHE A 131 7.61 -17.58 2.03
CA PHE A 131 8.01 -16.17 2.05
C PHE A 131 8.60 -15.77 0.69
N TRP A 132 7.98 -14.81 0.01
CA TRP A 132 8.33 -14.38 -1.34
C TRP A 132 9.76 -13.79 -1.47
N ALA A 133 10.28 -13.16 -0.41
CA ALA A 133 11.61 -12.55 -0.41
C ALA A 133 12.74 -13.53 -0.02
N ALA A 134 12.45 -14.82 0.15
CA ALA A 134 13.49 -15.81 0.50
C ALA A 134 14.58 -15.93 -0.59
N GLU A 135 14.23 -15.67 -1.84
CA GLU A 135 15.12 -15.77 -2.99
C GLU A 135 16.25 -14.72 -3.03
N TYR A 136 16.16 -13.65 -2.24
CA TYR A 136 17.24 -12.67 -2.08
C TYR A 136 18.34 -13.12 -1.08
N GLY A 137 18.10 -14.20 -0.33
CA GLY A 137 18.98 -14.62 0.78
C GLY A 137 18.76 -13.74 2.01
N HIS A 138 19.76 -13.72 2.93
CA HIS A 138 19.61 -13.06 4.23
C HIS A 138 20.72 -12.05 4.57
N THR A 139 21.57 -11.69 3.61
CA THR A 139 22.80 -10.90 3.84
C THR A 139 22.84 -9.56 3.13
N LEU A 140 21.88 -9.28 2.25
CA LEU A 140 21.84 -8.04 1.47
C LEU A 140 21.28 -6.89 2.30
N ASN A 141 21.84 -5.71 2.09
CA ASN A 141 21.42 -4.49 2.76
C ASN A 141 21.58 -3.29 1.82
N LEU A 142 20.58 -2.45 1.71
CA LEU A 142 20.78 -1.10 1.21
C LEU A 142 21.57 -0.29 2.24
N SER A 143 22.59 0.46 1.81
CA SER A 143 23.26 1.40 2.71
C SER A 143 22.29 2.53 3.10
N TYR A 144 22.58 3.20 4.23
CA TYR A 144 21.78 4.37 4.62
C TYR A 144 21.80 5.46 3.53
N GLU A 145 22.95 5.66 2.90
CA GLU A 145 23.16 6.64 1.84
C GLU A 145 22.30 6.32 0.61
N VAL A 146 22.15 5.05 0.27
CA VAL A 146 21.27 4.62 -0.84
C VAL A 146 19.80 4.81 -0.48
N MET A 147 19.39 4.46 0.73
CA MET A 147 18.01 4.73 1.19
C MET A 147 17.71 6.23 1.19
N ASP A 148 18.64 7.05 1.64
CA ASP A 148 18.54 8.52 1.61
C ASP A 148 18.48 9.07 0.18
N LYS A 149 19.27 8.52 -0.73
CA LYS A 149 19.25 8.85 -2.18
C LYS A 149 17.87 8.56 -2.78
N ILE A 150 17.30 7.38 -2.49
CA ILE A 150 15.96 6.99 -2.96
C ILE A 150 14.93 8.03 -2.53
N VAL A 151 14.92 8.40 -1.25
CA VAL A 151 13.96 9.36 -0.70
C VAL A 151 14.20 10.76 -1.25
N SER A 152 15.43 11.23 -1.29
CA SER A 152 15.78 12.56 -1.78
C SER A 152 15.38 12.75 -3.25
N GLN A 153 15.73 11.81 -4.11
CA GLN A 153 15.39 11.87 -5.53
C GLN A 153 13.90 11.62 -5.80
N GLY A 154 13.24 10.79 -4.99
CA GLY A 154 11.80 10.58 -5.06
C GLY A 154 11.03 11.86 -4.78
N LYS A 155 11.42 12.63 -3.75
CA LYS A 155 10.82 13.94 -3.42
C LYS A 155 10.91 14.94 -4.56
N GLU A 156 12.05 15.00 -5.24
CA GLU A 156 12.25 15.92 -6.38
C GLU A 156 11.22 15.73 -7.49
N VAL A 157 10.68 14.51 -7.61
CA VAL A 157 9.67 14.17 -8.61
C VAL A 157 8.26 13.99 -8.01
N GLY A 158 8.06 14.36 -6.74
CA GLY A 158 6.75 14.38 -6.08
C GLY A 158 6.33 13.07 -5.42
N CYS A 159 7.26 12.13 -5.21
CA CYS A 159 7.03 10.95 -4.37
C CYS A 159 7.37 11.29 -2.91
N HIS A 160 6.38 11.29 -2.03
CA HIS A 160 6.50 11.57 -0.60
C HIS A 160 6.00 10.42 0.28
N PHE A 161 5.71 9.26 -0.32
CA PHE A 161 5.26 8.07 0.39
C PHE A 161 6.18 6.89 0.10
N TYR A 162 6.74 6.31 1.17
CA TYR A 162 7.70 5.22 1.08
C TYR A 162 7.22 4.02 1.89
N LEU A 163 7.20 2.87 1.23
CA LEU A 163 6.86 1.59 1.83
C LEU A 163 8.15 0.83 2.13
N LEU A 164 8.24 0.21 3.29
CA LEU A 164 9.40 -0.54 3.74
C LEU A 164 9.01 -2.00 3.92
N THR A 165 9.75 -2.91 3.29
CA THR A 165 9.56 -4.36 3.43
C THR A 165 10.91 -5.09 3.37
N GLY A 166 11.03 -6.22 2.69
CA GLY A 166 12.24 -7.01 2.58
C GLY A 166 12.19 -8.26 3.43
N GLY A 167 13.25 -8.56 4.17
CA GLY A 167 13.24 -9.54 5.24
C GLY A 167 12.35 -9.07 6.39
N GLU A 168 12.96 -8.46 7.39
CA GLU A 168 12.25 -7.70 8.43
C GLU A 168 12.84 -6.29 8.49
N PRO A 169 12.11 -5.24 8.07
CA PRO A 169 12.66 -3.88 7.99
C PRO A 169 13.11 -3.35 9.37
N LEU A 170 12.45 -3.75 10.45
CA LEU A 170 12.80 -3.30 11.81
C LEU A 170 14.11 -3.88 12.36
N VAL A 171 14.76 -4.80 11.65
CA VAL A 171 16.19 -5.11 11.91
C VAL A 171 17.05 -3.86 11.72
N ARG A 172 16.61 -2.94 10.84
CA ARG A 172 17.26 -1.66 10.55
C ARG A 172 16.51 -0.47 11.18
N LYS A 173 15.79 -0.67 12.32
CA LYS A 173 14.95 0.37 12.95
C LYS A 173 15.70 1.69 13.24
N ALA A 174 16.98 1.64 13.56
CA ALA A 174 17.79 2.84 13.80
C ALA A 174 17.98 3.70 12.53
N ASP A 175 18.28 3.07 11.40
CA ASP A 175 18.42 3.74 10.12
C ASP A 175 17.09 4.27 9.61
N ILE A 176 16.00 3.51 9.80
CA ILE A 176 14.64 3.95 9.44
C ILE A 176 14.25 5.20 10.24
N LEU A 177 14.47 5.21 11.56
CA LEU A 177 14.20 6.40 12.38
C LEU A 177 15.09 7.59 11.98
N LYS A 178 16.35 7.35 11.61
CA LYS A 178 17.24 8.39 11.09
C LYS A 178 16.73 8.96 9.78
N LEU A 179 16.19 8.10 8.88
CA LEU A 179 15.59 8.50 7.61
C LEU A 179 14.32 9.32 7.83
N CYS A 180 13.43 8.89 8.73
CA CYS A 180 12.22 9.63 9.11
C CYS A 180 12.55 11.05 9.63
N ARG A 181 13.56 11.17 10.50
CA ARG A 181 14.00 12.50 11.01
C ARG A 181 14.57 13.39 9.91
N LYS A 182 15.27 12.81 8.95
CA LYS A 182 15.88 13.57 7.83
C LYS A 182 14.85 14.05 6.82
N HIS A 183 13.75 13.30 6.65
CA HIS A 183 12.69 13.58 5.68
C HIS A 183 11.33 13.76 6.37
N PRO A 184 11.16 14.85 7.16
CA PRO A 184 9.92 15.09 7.93
C PRO A 184 8.73 15.55 7.06
N ASP A 185 8.89 15.58 5.76
CA ASP A 185 7.89 15.87 4.73
C ASP A 185 7.52 14.63 3.91
N CYS A 186 7.92 13.44 4.39
CA CYS A 186 7.60 12.15 3.79
C CYS A 186 6.93 11.24 4.82
N GLU A 187 5.95 10.46 4.38
CA GLU A 187 5.39 9.37 5.17
C GLU A 187 6.11 8.06 4.85
N PHE A 188 6.46 7.32 5.90
CA PHE A 188 7.04 5.99 5.83
C PHE A 188 6.05 4.96 6.38
N HIS A 189 5.92 3.83 5.71
CA HIS A 189 5.05 2.76 6.14
C HIS A 189 5.76 1.41 6.09
N ALA A 190 5.91 0.74 7.24
CA ALA A 190 6.65 -0.51 7.32
C ALA A 190 5.71 -1.72 7.39
N PHE A 191 5.92 -2.68 6.48
CA PHE A 191 5.38 -4.03 6.59
C PHE A 191 6.30 -4.84 7.48
N THR A 192 5.85 -5.22 8.67
CA THR A 192 6.69 -5.85 9.70
C THR A 192 6.01 -7.06 10.32
N ASN A 193 6.81 -8.00 10.77
CA ASN A 193 6.33 -9.09 11.61
C ASN A 193 6.01 -8.63 13.05
N GLY A 194 6.31 -7.40 13.41
CA GLY A 194 5.99 -6.76 14.68
C GLY A 194 6.83 -7.22 15.88
N THR A 195 7.66 -8.24 15.75
CA THR A 195 8.34 -8.87 16.90
C THR A 195 9.49 -8.04 17.48
N LEU A 196 9.88 -6.96 16.79
CA LEU A 196 10.94 -6.03 17.20
C LEU A 196 10.40 -4.68 17.69
N ILE A 197 9.07 -4.55 17.82
CA ILE A 197 8.42 -3.37 18.38
C ILE A 197 8.47 -3.47 19.90
N ASP A 198 9.09 -2.47 20.54
CA ASP A 198 9.24 -2.30 21.97
C ASP A 198 8.86 -0.87 22.40
N ASP A 199 8.80 -0.61 23.72
CA ASP A 199 8.41 0.69 24.27
C ASP A 199 9.35 1.81 23.80
N ASP A 200 10.67 1.59 23.83
CA ASP A 200 11.66 2.59 23.42
C ASP A 200 11.48 2.96 21.93
N PHE A 201 11.24 1.98 21.08
CA PHE A 201 10.97 2.22 19.67
C PHE A 201 9.67 3.00 19.47
N CYS A 202 8.59 2.66 20.18
CA CYS A 202 7.33 3.39 20.11
C CYS A 202 7.48 4.86 20.52
N GLN A 203 8.27 5.16 21.56
CA GLN A 203 8.58 6.54 21.95
C GLN A 203 9.27 7.33 20.84
N GLU A 204 10.24 6.70 20.15
CA GLU A 204 10.94 7.34 19.03
C GLU A 204 10.02 7.53 17.80
N VAL A 205 9.15 6.55 17.52
CA VAL A 205 8.13 6.66 16.45
C VAL A 205 7.19 7.81 16.70
N VAL A 206 6.71 8.01 17.93
CA VAL A 206 5.86 9.16 18.28
C VAL A 206 6.59 10.49 18.08
N LYS A 207 7.90 10.56 18.38
CA LYS A 207 8.70 11.79 18.19
C LYS A 207 8.85 12.15 16.71
N VAL A 208 9.12 11.18 15.84
CA VAL A 208 9.22 11.42 14.40
C VAL A 208 7.84 11.67 13.77
N GLY A 209 6.83 10.90 14.18
CA GLY A 209 5.43 11.05 13.79
C GLY A 209 5.06 10.52 12.40
N ASN A 210 6.03 10.37 11.50
CA ASN A 210 5.87 10.01 10.08
C ASN A 210 6.22 8.55 9.76
N LEU A 211 5.98 7.63 10.72
CA LEU A 211 6.18 6.19 10.54
C LEU A 211 4.96 5.42 11.03
N SER A 212 4.33 4.70 10.13
CA SER A 212 3.17 3.84 10.35
C SER A 212 3.46 2.38 10.01
N PHE A 213 2.57 1.44 10.40
CA PHE A 213 2.86 0.02 10.31
C PHE A 213 1.71 -0.80 9.74
N SER A 214 2.06 -1.85 8.98
CA SER A 214 1.22 -3.02 8.68
C SER A 214 1.82 -4.24 9.35
N LEU A 215 1.15 -4.73 10.40
CA LEU A 215 1.61 -5.93 11.11
C LEU A 215 1.15 -7.19 10.37
N SER A 216 2.10 -8.06 10.10
CA SER A 216 1.85 -9.30 9.39
C SER A 216 1.14 -10.32 10.28
N VAL A 217 -0.07 -10.73 9.90
CA VAL A 217 -0.87 -11.74 10.61
C VAL A 217 -1.70 -12.57 9.63
N GLU A 218 -1.79 -13.90 9.84
CA GLU A 218 -2.38 -14.83 8.88
C GLU A 218 -3.71 -15.46 9.36
N GLY A 219 -4.24 -14.99 10.48
CA GLY A 219 -5.44 -15.53 11.14
C GLY A 219 -5.26 -15.63 12.65
N PHE A 220 -6.08 -16.48 13.30
CA PHE A 220 -5.90 -16.78 14.71
C PHE A 220 -4.61 -17.56 14.98
N ARG A 221 -4.23 -17.71 16.24
CA ARG A 221 -2.96 -18.29 16.72
C ARG A 221 -2.50 -19.52 15.93
N GLU A 222 -3.35 -20.54 15.82
CA GLU A 222 -2.99 -21.80 15.17
C GLU A 222 -2.60 -21.60 13.69
N VAL A 223 -3.41 -20.85 12.94
CA VAL A 223 -3.16 -20.56 11.53
C VAL A 223 -1.95 -19.65 11.36
N ASN A 224 -1.81 -18.63 12.20
CA ASN A 224 -0.69 -17.71 12.17
C ASN A 224 0.64 -18.43 12.45
N ASP A 225 0.70 -19.16 13.55
CA ASP A 225 1.92 -19.80 14.04
C ASP A 225 2.34 -20.97 13.16
N SER A 226 1.38 -21.65 12.49
CA SER A 226 1.72 -22.71 11.51
C SER A 226 2.54 -22.19 10.33
N ARG A 227 2.39 -20.92 9.96
CA ARG A 227 3.15 -20.29 8.86
C ARG A 227 4.37 -19.52 9.34
N ARG A 228 4.25 -18.80 10.47
CA ARG A 228 5.24 -17.82 10.93
C ARG A 228 6.14 -18.32 12.06
N GLY A 229 5.78 -19.44 12.66
CA GLY A 229 6.50 -20.06 13.78
C GLY A 229 5.79 -19.89 15.13
N PRO A 230 6.08 -20.77 16.08
CA PRO A 230 5.43 -20.81 17.40
C PRO A 230 5.58 -19.49 18.18
N GLY A 231 4.49 -19.01 18.77
CA GLY A 231 4.45 -17.82 19.62
C GLY A 231 4.53 -16.48 18.87
N VAL A 232 4.57 -16.49 17.53
CA VAL A 232 4.58 -15.24 16.74
C VAL A 232 3.26 -14.50 16.90
N PHE A 233 2.13 -15.20 16.93
CA PHE A 233 0.83 -14.57 17.14
C PHE A 233 0.80 -13.69 18.39
N ASP A 234 1.29 -14.20 19.54
CA ASP A 234 1.28 -13.44 20.79
C ASP A 234 2.16 -12.21 20.73
N ARG A 235 3.33 -12.32 20.08
CA ARG A 235 4.22 -11.17 19.87
C ARG A 235 3.58 -10.10 18.99
N VAL A 236 2.86 -10.48 17.95
CA VAL A 236 2.12 -9.55 17.10
C VAL A 236 0.99 -8.88 17.88
N MET A 237 0.23 -9.63 18.68
CA MET A 237 -0.83 -9.07 19.53
C MET A 237 -0.28 -8.09 20.57
N HIS A 238 0.87 -8.38 21.14
CA HIS A 238 1.57 -7.48 22.07
C HIS A 238 2.06 -6.20 21.36
N ALA A 239 2.63 -6.31 20.16
CA ALA A 239 3.02 -5.16 19.36
C ALA A 239 1.82 -4.24 19.02
N MET A 240 0.65 -4.81 18.70
CA MET A 240 -0.59 -4.05 18.50
C MET A 240 -1.00 -3.29 19.79
N ASP A 241 -0.90 -3.92 20.94
CA ASP A 241 -1.22 -3.29 22.22
C ASP A 241 -0.28 -2.10 22.51
N LEU A 242 1.02 -2.24 22.25
CA LEU A 242 1.99 -1.15 22.37
C LEU A 242 1.68 0.00 21.40
N LEU A 243 1.52 -0.28 20.11
CA LEU A 243 1.19 0.76 19.12
C LEU A 243 -0.09 1.50 19.47
N ARG A 244 -1.12 0.79 19.93
CA ARG A 244 -2.37 1.39 20.43
C ARG A 244 -2.12 2.27 21.66
N GLN A 245 -1.33 1.80 22.63
CA GLN A 245 -1.00 2.54 23.85
C GLN A 245 -0.32 3.88 23.54
N TYR A 246 0.58 3.90 22.55
CA TYR A 246 1.30 5.10 22.13
C TYR A 246 0.51 5.95 21.11
N GLY A 247 -0.67 5.52 20.68
CA GLY A 247 -1.48 6.23 19.67
C GLY A 247 -0.81 6.28 18.29
N ILE A 248 -0.08 5.24 17.90
CA ILE A 248 0.59 5.12 16.60
C ILE A 248 -0.37 4.48 15.59
N VAL A 249 -0.42 5.01 14.36
CA VAL A 249 -1.23 4.43 13.29
C VAL A 249 -0.67 3.08 12.86
N PHE A 250 -1.52 2.05 12.88
CA PHE A 250 -1.18 0.75 12.31
C PHE A 250 -2.40 0.04 11.75
N GLY A 251 -2.13 -0.88 10.86
CA GLY A 251 -3.08 -1.85 10.35
C GLY A 251 -2.45 -3.23 10.30
N THR A 252 -3.03 -4.11 9.49
CA THR A 252 -2.50 -5.46 9.29
C THR A 252 -2.19 -5.73 7.83
N SER A 253 -1.19 -6.57 7.59
CA SER A 253 -0.85 -7.15 6.29
C SER A 253 -1.18 -8.64 6.33
N ILE A 254 -2.07 -9.08 5.45
CA ILE A 254 -2.62 -10.44 5.45
C ILE A 254 -2.43 -11.05 4.06
N CYS A 255 -1.61 -12.08 3.96
CA CYS A 255 -1.55 -12.90 2.77
C CYS A 255 -2.69 -13.94 2.82
N TYR A 256 -3.75 -13.76 2.02
CA TYR A 256 -4.81 -14.74 1.96
C TYR A 256 -4.52 -15.84 0.93
N THR A 257 -4.82 -17.05 1.32
CA THR A 257 -4.61 -18.29 0.57
C THR A 257 -5.90 -19.08 0.51
N ARG A 258 -5.91 -20.15 -0.27
CA ARG A 258 -7.01 -21.12 -0.27
C ARG A 258 -7.36 -21.64 1.14
N LYS A 259 -6.38 -21.68 2.06
CA LYS A 259 -6.52 -22.30 3.39
C LYS A 259 -7.06 -21.34 4.45
N ASN A 260 -6.73 -20.04 4.40
CA ASN A 260 -7.04 -19.11 5.48
C ASN A 260 -8.09 -18.04 5.14
N ILE A 261 -8.52 -17.92 3.89
CA ILE A 261 -9.40 -16.84 3.41
C ILE A 261 -10.68 -16.67 4.27
N GLN A 262 -11.32 -17.77 4.68
CA GLN A 262 -12.53 -17.71 5.51
C GLN A 262 -12.22 -17.19 6.92
N THR A 263 -11.08 -17.58 7.48
CA THR A 263 -10.65 -17.14 8.80
C THR A 263 -10.33 -15.65 8.83
N VAL A 264 -9.48 -15.20 7.89
CA VAL A 264 -8.97 -13.81 7.89
C VAL A 264 -10.01 -12.76 7.48
N THR A 265 -11.13 -13.20 6.89
CA THR A 265 -12.26 -12.33 6.53
C THR A 265 -13.47 -12.49 7.46
N SER A 266 -13.38 -13.37 8.46
CA SER A 266 -14.48 -13.60 9.41
C SER A 266 -14.71 -12.38 10.31
N ASP A 267 -15.97 -12.17 10.72
CA ASP A 267 -16.30 -11.09 11.66
C ASP A 267 -15.51 -11.19 12.96
N LYS A 268 -15.33 -12.42 13.50
CA LYS A 268 -14.55 -12.64 14.72
C LYS A 268 -13.11 -12.17 14.58
N PHE A 269 -12.48 -12.40 13.43
CA PHE A 269 -11.10 -11.98 13.21
C PHE A 269 -11.01 -10.47 13.02
N LEU A 270 -11.93 -9.88 12.27
CA LEU A 270 -12.00 -8.42 12.12
C LEU A 270 -12.28 -7.72 13.45
N ASP A 271 -13.18 -8.26 14.28
CA ASP A 271 -13.49 -7.71 15.60
C ASP A 271 -12.27 -7.79 16.54
N LEU A 272 -11.47 -8.86 16.46
CA LEU A 272 -10.18 -8.95 17.15
C LEU A 272 -9.25 -7.82 16.71
N LEU A 273 -9.03 -7.63 15.41
CA LEU A 273 -8.14 -6.59 14.89
C LEU A 273 -8.60 -5.18 15.30
N ILE A 274 -9.91 -4.92 15.21
CA ILE A 274 -10.50 -3.65 15.65
C ILE A 274 -10.32 -3.42 17.15
N SER A 275 -10.53 -4.45 17.97
CA SER A 275 -10.36 -4.39 19.43
C SER A 275 -8.90 -4.12 19.83
N LYS A 276 -7.94 -4.61 19.03
CA LYS A 276 -6.52 -4.34 19.18
C LYS A 276 -6.11 -2.94 18.71
N GLY A 277 -6.99 -2.22 18.00
CA GLY A 277 -6.74 -0.86 17.56
C GLY A 277 -6.30 -0.72 16.11
N ALA A 278 -6.38 -1.76 15.29
CA ALA A 278 -6.07 -1.67 13.88
C ALA A 278 -7.03 -0.73 13.14
N TRP A 279 -6.48 0.15 12.31
CA TRP A 279 -7.21 1.14 11.53
C TRP A 279 -7.58 0.64 10.14
N PHE A 280 -6.72 -0.21 9.58
CA PHE A 280 -6.92 -0.81 8.26
C PHE A 280 -6.41 -2.25 8.25
N THR A 281 -6.82 -2.99 7.22
CA THR A 281 -6.31 -4.31 6.93
C THR A 281 -6.00 -4.39 5.44
N TRP A 282 -4.76 -4.76 5.11
CA TRP A 282 -4.27 -4.86 3.75
C TRP A 282 -4.17 -6.32 3.36
N TYR A 283 -5.06 -6.75 2.47
CA TYR A 283 -5.12 -8.11 1.98
C TYR A 283 -4.29 -8.24 0.70
N PHE A 284 -3.42 -9.24 0.70
CA PHE A 284 -2.64 -9.64 -0.46
C PHE A 284 -3.03 -11.05 -0.88
N HIS A 285 -3.39 -11.21 -2.14
CA HIS A 285 -3.55 -12.54 -2.74
C HIS A 285 -2.21 -13.27 -2.69
N TYR A 286 -2.20 -14.55 -2.33
CA TYR A 286 -0.99 -15.35 -2.42
C TYR A 286 -0.45 -15.35 -3.85
N MET A 287 0.82 -15.05 -4.01
CA MET A 287 1.52 -14.99 -5.29
C MET A 287 2.56 -16.11 -5.35
N PRO A 288 2.55 -16.97 -6.39
CA PRO A 288 3.44 -18.12 -6.49
C PRO A 288 4.83 -17.71 -7.00
N VAL A 289 5.55 -16.88 -6.23
CA VAL A 289 6.90 -16.39 -6.52
C VAL A 289 7.95 -17.34 -5.95
N GLY A 290 9.03 -17.58 -6.69
CA GLY A 290 10.09 -18.53 -6.35
C GLY A 290 9.87 -19.92 -6.98
N ASN A 291 10.97 -20.62 -7.26
CA ASN A 291 10.95 -21.91 -7.99
C ASN A 291 10.09 -22.98 -7.31
N ASP A 292 10.08 -23.03 -5.97
CA ASP A 292 9.36 -24.03 -5.18
C ASP A 292 7.98 -23.55 -4.68
N ALA A 293 7.46 -22.44 -5.19
CA ALA A 293 6.20 -21.88 -4.73
C ALA A 293 5.02 -22.80 -5.05
N SER A 294 4.26 -23.18 -4.02
CA SER A 294 3.11 -24.09 -4.15
C SER A 294 1.90 -23.41 -4.77
N ILE A 295 1.44 -23.90 -5.91
CA ILE A 295 0.20 -23.45 -6.57
C ILE A 295 -1.07 -23.86 -5.80
N ASP A 296 -0.99 -24.83 -4.89
CA ASP A 296 -2.13 -25.28 -4.08
C ASP A 296 -2.59 -24.25 -3.06
N LEU A 297 -1.80 -23.22 -2.82
CA LEU A 297 -2.18 -22.10 -1.96
C LEU A 297 -2.98 -21.02 -2.68
N LEU A 298 -3.04 -21.03 -4.02
CA LEU A 298 -3.87 -20.11 -4.79
C LEU A 298 -5.36 -20.28 -4.44
N PRO A 299 -6.10 -19.22 -4.12
CA PRO A 299 -7.54 -19.28 -3.92
C PRO A 299 -8.27 -19.81 -5.15
N THR A 300 -9.39 -20.52 -4.97
CA THR A 300 -10.24 -20.89 -6.10
C THR A 300 -10.97 -19.67 -6.68
N PRO A 301 -11.53 -19.75 -7.91
CA PRO A 301 -12.35 -18.68 -8.48
C PRO A 301 -13.53 -18.27 -7.57
N GLU A 302 -14.16 -19.24 -6.90
CA GLU A 302 -15.27 -18.99 -5.97
C GLU A 302 -14.79 -18.24 -4.73
N GLN A 303 -13.64 -18.65 -4.17
CA GLN A 303 -13.02 -17.98 -3.02
C GLN A 303 -12.60 -16.56 -3.38
N ARG A 304 -12.03 -16.33 -4.57
CA ARG A 304 -11.68 -14.98 -5.01
C ARG A 304 -12.92 -14.12 -5.26
N SER A 305 -13.97 -14.68 -5.85
CA SER A 305 -15.27 -13.99 -6.00
C SER A 305 -15.89 -13.64 -4.64
N TYR A 306 -15.77 -14.53 -3.65
CA TYR A 306 -16.17 -14.26 -2.27
C TYR A 306 -15.35 -13.09 -1.71
N MET A 307 -14.03 -13.09 -1.88
CA MET A 307 -13.15 -12.02 -1.38
C MET A 307 -13.55 -10.63 -1.90
N VAL A 308 -13.79 -10.50 -3.21
CA VAL A 308 -14.25 -9.24 -3.82
C VAL A 308 -15.53 -8.72 -3.18
N ARG A 309 -16.54 -9.60 -2.97
CA ARG A 309 -17.81 -9.20 -2.34
C ARG A 309 -17.62 -8.89 -0.86
N ARG A 310 -16.84 -9.69 -0.14
CA ARG A 310 -16.61 -9.52 1.29
C ARG A 310 -15.89 -8.22 1.62
N ILE A 311 -14.89 -7.82 0.85
CA ILE A 311 -14.19 -6.55 1.05
C ILE A 311 -15.14 -5.37 0.83
N ARG A 312 -16.00 -5.42 -0.17
CA ARG A 312 -17.03 -4.39 -0.41
C ARG A 312 -18.02 -4.30 0.75
N GLU A 313 -18.45 -5.45 1.29
CA GLU A 313 -19.33 -5.51 2.47
C GLU A 313 -18.64 -4.87 3.70
N ILE A 314 -17.39 -5.23 4.01
CA ILE A 314 -16.63 -4.66 5.13
C ILE A 314 -16.53 -3.13 4.99
N ARG A 315 -16.29 -2.63 3.78
CA ARG A 315 -16.19 -1.18 3.49
C ARG A 315 -17.54 -0.47 3.45
N SER A 316 -18.64 -1.18 3.30
CA SER A 316 -19.97 -0.55 3.12
C SER A 316 -20.30 0.40 4.28
N VAL A 317 -21.02 1.47 3.97
CA VAL A 317 -21.47 2.46 4.97
C VAL A 317 -22.46 1.84 5.93
N LYS A 318 -23.43 1.07 5.39
CA LYS A 318 -24.46 0.36 6.16
C LYS A 318 -23.99 -1.06 6.46
N GLY A 319 -23.89 -1.45 7.73
CA GLY A 319 -23.55 -2.81 8.18
C GLY A 319 -22.08 -3.22 8.04
N GLY A 320 -21.20 -2.34 7.54
CA GLY A 320 -19.78 -2.62 7.46
C GLY A 320 -19.05 -2.47 8.80
N LYS A 321 -17.79 -2.91 8.84
CA LYS A 321 -16.93 -2.82 10.03
C LYS A 321 -16.16 -1.47 10.06
N PRO A 322 -15.86 -0.90 11.25
CA PRO A 322 -15.08 0.34 11.39
C PRO A 322 -13.57 0.08 11.22
N ILE A 323 -13.20 -0.56 10.12
CA ILE A 323 -11.83 -0.83 9.67
C ILE A 323 -11.77 -0.65 8.15
N PHE A 324 -10.71 -0.04 7.63
CA PHE A 324 -10.55 0.16 6.19
C PHE A 324 -9.87 -1.07 5.57
N ALA A 325 -10.63 -1.88 4.84
CA ALA A 325 -10.10 -3.06 4.15
C ALA A 325 -9.62 -2.70 2.75
N ILE A 326 -8.38 -3.05 2.41
CA ILE A 326 -7.75 -2.88 1.10
C ILE A 326 -7.48 -4.27 0.52
N ASP A 327 -7.84 -4.52 -0.73
CA ASP A 327 -7.50 -5.75 -1.44
C ASP A 327 -6.60 -5.43 -2.63
N PHE A 328 -5.32 -5.66 -2.47
CA PHE A 328 -4.30 -5.23 -3.43
C PHE A 328 -4.55 -5.74 -4.85
N GLN A 329 -5.02 -6.98 -5.01
CA GLN A 329 -5.26 -7.57 -6.33
C GLN A 329 -6.65 -7.30 -6.90
N ASN A 330 -7.67 -7.09 -6.06
CA ASN A 330 -9.04 -6.97 -6.52
C ASN A 330 -9.58 -5.52 -6.52
N ASP A 331 -8.83 -4.57 -5.99
CA ASP A 331 -9.20 -3.14 -6.00
C ASP A 331 -8.78 -2.41 -7.30
N GLY A 332 -8.38 -3.14 -8.34
CA GLY A 332 -7.98 -2.58 -9.62
C GLY A 332 -9.01 -1.63 -10.27
N GLN A 333 -10.29 -1.81 -9.99
CA GLN A 333 -11.36 -0.92 -10.43
C GLN A 333 -11.16 0.53 -9.96
N PHE A 334 -10.67 0.73 -8.73
CA PHE A 334 -10.53 2.07 -8.14
C PHE A 334 -9.24 2.79 -8.54
N ILE A 335 -8.34 2.06 -9.18
CA ILE A 335 -6.99 2.54 -9.55
C ILE A 335 -6.66 2.27 -11.03
N ASP A 336 -7.67 1.99 -11.84
CA ASP A 336 -7.55 1.74 -13.28
C ASP A 336 -6.58 0.59 -13.62
N GLY A 337 -6.69 -0.54 -12.92
CA GLY A 337 -5.92 -1.76 -13.18
C GLY A 337 -4.60 -1.86 -12.40
N CYS A 338 -3.56 -2.45 -13.03
CA CYS A 338 -2.27 -2.69 -12.39
C CYS A 338 -1.51 -1.40 -12.07
N VAL A 339 -0.99 -1.28 -10.83
CA VAL A 339 -0.25 -0.10 -10.32
C VAL A 339 1.26 -0.16 -10.54
N ALA A 340 1.79 -1.33 -10.94
CA ALA A 340 3.21 -1.64 -11.02
C ALA A 340 3.94 -0.90 -12.16
N GLY A 341 5.25 -1.13 -12.30
CA GLY A 341 6.07 -0.53 -13.37
C GLY A 341 6.20 0.98 -13.27
N GLY A 342 6.19 1.52 -12.05
CA GLY A 342 6.30 2.95 -11.78
C GLY A 342 5.01 3.75 -12.03
N ARG A 343 3.89 3.12 -12.42
CA ARG A 343 2.64 3.85 -12.67
C ARG A 343 2.12 4.52 -11.39
N ASN A 344 1.98 3.75 -10.31
CA ASN A 344 1.69 4.26 -8.98
C ASN A 344 2.72 3.78 -7.96
N TYR A 345 3.38 2.64 -8.21
CA TYR A 345 4.47 2.17 -7.37
C TYR A 345 5.52 1.37 -8.16
N CYS A 346 6.69 1.23 -7.57
CA CYS A 346 7.75 0.30 -7.95
C CYS A 346 8.42 -0.26 -6.70
N HIS A 347 9.22 -1.30 -6.88
CA HIS A 347 9.96 -1.96 -5.82
C HIS A 347 11.47 -1.80 -6.03
N ILE A 348 12.22 -1.61 -4.96
CA ILE A 348 13.70 -1.62 -4.95
C ILE A 348 14.12 -2.69 -3.97
N ASN A 349 14.72 -3.76 -4.48
CA ASN A 349 15.13 -4.88 -3.67
C ASN A 349 16.40 -4.58 -2.84
N PRO A 350 16.81 -5.45 -1.89
CA PRO A 350 17.94 -5.16 -1.01
C PRO A 350 19.31 -5.16 -1.71
N ASN A 351 19.38 -5.60 -2.98
CA ASN A 351 20.56 -5.46 -3.86
C ASN A 351 20.57 -4.12 -4.60
N GLY A 352 19.47 -3.37 -4.57
CA GLY A 352 19.30 -2.09 -5.28
C GLY A 352 18.69 -2.21 -6.67
N ASP A 353 18.25 -3.40 -7.11
CA ASP A 353 17.57 -3.55 -8.40
C ASP A 353 16.17 -2.95 -8.34
N ILE A 354 15.79 -2.20 -9.38
CA ILE A 354 14.46 -1.57 -9.45
C ILE A 354 13.53 -2.46 -10.26
N GLU A 355 12.57 -3.06 -9.56
CA GLU A 355 11.61 -4.02 -10.06
C GLU A 355 10.23 -3.39 -10.30
N PRO A 356 9.45 -3.89 -11.26
CA PRO A 356 8.10 -3.39 -11.49
C PRO A 356 7.18 -3.54 -10.27
N CYS A 357 7.32 -4.65 -9.55
CA CYS A 357 6.44 -5.08 -8.46
C CYS A 357 7.21 -5.98 -7.50
N VAL A 358 6.88 -5.92 -6.24
CA VAL A 358 7.42 -6.79 -5.17
C VAL A 358 7.25 -8.30 -5.46
N PHE A 359 6.38 -8.67 -6.39
CA PHE A 359 6.15 -10.06 -6.81
C PHE A 359 6.71 -10.36 -8.21
N ILE A 360 7.42 -9.45 -8.84
CA ILE A 360 7.94 -9.60 -10.21
C ILE A 360 9.41 -9.20 -10.22
N HIS A 361 10.25 -10.20 -10.01
CA HIS A 361 11.68 -10.09 -9.77
C HIS A 361 12.47 -10.07 -11.08
N TYR A 362 12.24 -9.04 -11.90
CA TYR A 362 12.98 -8.81 -13.15
C TYR A 362 13.35 -7.33 -13.26
N SER A 363 14.60 -7.06 -13.61
CA SER A 363 15.12 -5.70 -13.79
C SER A 363 16.25 -5.64 -14.80
N SER A 364 16.52 -4.43 -15.29
CA SER A 364 17.72 -4.06 -16.03
C SER A 364 18.38 -2.80 -15.48
N ALA A 365 17.97 -2.35 -14.27
CA ALA A 365 18.44 -1.11 -13.66
C ALA A 365 18.68 -1.30 -12.16
N ASN A 366 19.73 -0.66 -11.64
CA ASN A 366 20.10 -0.74 -10.23
C ASN A 366 20.37 0.68 -9.70
N ILE A 367 19.81 1.01 -8.52
CA ILE A 367 19.92 2.34 -7.91
C ILE A 367 21.33 2.65 -7.39
N ASN A 368 22.16 1.63 -7.17
CA ASN A 368 23.56 1.84 -6.80
C ASN A 368 24.39 2.39 -7.98
N ASP A 369 24.02 2.02 -9.20
CA ASP A 369 24.79 2.35 -10.42
C ASP A 369 24.34 3.66 -11.07
N GLN A 370 23.08 4.06 -10.88
CA GLN A 370 22.49 5.21 -11.55
C GLN A 370 21.41 5.90 -10.67
N ASP A 371 20.92 7.05 -11.10
CA ASP A 371 19.90 7.81 -10.41
C ASP A 371 18.49 7.25 -10.65
N LEU A 372 17.53 7.69 -9.82
CA LEU A 372 16.15 7.17 -9.84
C LEU A 372 15.47 7.35 -11.21
N ILE A 373 15.61 8.51 -11.86
CA ILE A 373 14.94 8.74 -13.15
C ILE A 373 15.44 7.82 -14.25
N PRO A 374 16.76 7.66 -14.51
CA PRO A 374 17.26 6.63 -15.43
C PRO A 374 16.74 5.21 -15.09
N CYS A 375 16.66 4.88 -13.81
CA CYS A 375 16.10 3.59 -13.39
C CYS A 375 14.62 3.43 -13.77
N LEU A 376 13.79 4.48 -13.58
CA LEU A 376 12.38 4.46 -13.97
C LEU A 376 12.17 4.46 -15.50
N GLN A 377 13.18 4.87 -16.25
CA GLN A 377 13.18 4.85 -17.73
C GLN A 377 13.64 3.52 -18.31
N GLN A 378 13.95 2.50 -17.49
CA GLN A 378 14.40 1.19 -17.97
C GLN A 378 13.40 0.55 -18.95
N PRO A 379 13.88 -0.26 -19.92
CA PRO A 379 13.03 -0.83 -20.97
C PRO A 379 11.79 -1.58 -20.46
N LEU A 380 11.92 -2.34 -19.37
CA LEU A 380 10.79 -3.08 -18.80
C LEU A 380 9.68 -2.14 -18.30
N PHE A 381 10.01 -1.03 -17.64
CA PHE A 381 9.02 -0.04 -17.19
C PHE A 381 8.35 0.69 -18.36
N GLN A 382 9.08 0.94 -19.45
CA GLN A 382 8.51 1.49 -20.68
C GLN A 382 7.50 0.53 -21.34
N GLU A 383 7.77 -0.79 -21.30
CA GLU A 383 6.80 -1.78 -21.79
C GLU A 383 5.56 -1.86 -20.88
N TYR A 384 5.71 -1.71 -19.56
CA TYR A 384 4.56 -1.58 -18.65
C TYR A 384 3.71 -0.36 -19.01
N ALA A 385 4.32 0.81 -19.17
CA ALA A 385 3.61 2.06 -19.48
C ALA A 385 2.81 1.97 -20.80
N LYS A 386 3.36 1.27 -21.82
CA LYS A 386 2.69 1.08 -23.12
C LYS A 386 1.51 0.12 -23.07
N ARG A 387 1.48 -0.83 -22.13
CA ARG A 387 0.53 -1.94 -22.10
C ARG A 387 -0.51 -1.86 -20.99
N GLN A 388 -0.32 -0.98 -20.02
CA GLN A 388 -1.30 -0.77 -18.95
C GLN A 388 -2.51 0.02 -19.48
N PRO A 389 -3.75 -0.38 -19.10
CA PRO A 389 -4.09 -1.55 -18.29
C PRO A 389 -3.93 -2.85 -19.10
N PHE A 390 -3.41 -3.91 -18.47
CA PHE A 390 -3.20 -5.21 -19.15
C PHE A 390 -4.50 -5.95 -19.50
N ASN A 391 -5.61 -5.53 -18.90
CA ASN A 391 -6.93 -6.10 -19.13
C ASN A 391 -8.01 -5.05 -18.89
N HIS A 392 -9.06 -5.03 -19.71
CA HIS A 392 -10.22 -4.16 -19.52
C HIS A 392 -11.07 -4.54 -18.31
N ASN A 393 -11.03 -5.80 -17.91
CA ASN A 393 -11.59 -6.26 -16.65
C ASN A 393 -10.57 -6.06 -15.54
N HIS A 394 -10.75 -5.05 -14.73
CA HIS A 394 -9.82 -4.67 -13.67
C HIS A 394 -9.83 -5.63 -12.45
N LEU A 395 -10.63 -6.70 -12.48
CA LEU A 395 -10.45 -7.86 -11.60
C LEU A 395 -9.39 -8.85 -12.13
N ARG A 396 -8.78 -8.53 -13.27
CA ARG A 396 -7.70 -9.28 -13.92
C ARG A 396 -6.52 -8.37 -14.25
N PRO A 397 -6.02 -7.55 -13.28
CA PRO A 397 -5.07 -6.47 -13.59
C PRO A 397 -3.63 -6.94 -13.77
N CYS A 398 -3.22 -8.06 -13.16
CA CYS A 398 -1.81 -8.43 -13.03
C CYS A 398 -1.25 -9.08 -14.28
N PRO A 399 -0.09 -8.63 -14.80
CA PRO A 399 0.55 -9.24 -15.96
C PRO A 399 1.12 -10.63 -15.66
N MET A 400 1.37 -11.00 -14.39
CA MET A 400 1.84 -12.32 -13.99
C MET A 400 0.67 -13.27 -13.71
N LEU A 401 -0.23 -12.87 -12.81
CA LEU A 401 -1.26 -13.79 -12.28
C LEU A 401 -2.40 -14.03 -13.25
N GLU A 402 -2.86 -13.00 -13.98
CA GLU A 402 -4.03 -13.09 -14.86
C GLU A 402 -3.72 -12.93 -16.35
N ASN A 403 -2.57 -12.35 -16.70
CA ASN A 403 -2.18 -12.11 -18.09
C ASN A 403 -0.73 -12.59 -18.34
N PRO A 404 -0.38 -13.86 -18.01
CA PRO A 404 1.01 -14.34 -17.95
C PRO A 404 1.77 -14.18 -19.27
N GLN A 405 1.10 -14.27 -20.43
CA GLN A 405 1.76 -14.05 -21.71
C GLN A 405 2.28 -12.61 -21.86
N ALA A 406 1.59 -11.63 -21.28
CA ALA A 406 2.04 -10.24 -21.32
C ALA A 406 3.38 -10.04 -20.60
N LEU A 407 3.56 -10.68 -19.44
CA LEU A 407 4.84 -10.61 -18.71
C LEU A 407 5.96 -11.29 -19.47
N ILE A 408 5.72 -12.51 -20.01
CA ILE A 408 6.71 -13.23 -20.83
C ILE A 408 7.19 -12.35 -22.00
N ASP A 409 6.25 -11.75 -22.72
CA ASP A 409 6.58 -10.91 -23.88
C ASP A 409 7.37 -9.67 -23.49
N MET A 410 7.02 -9.01 -22.36
CA MET A 410 7.72 -7.83 -21.87
C MET A 410 9.16 -8.17 -21.46
N VAL A 411 9.35 -9.19 -20.64
CA VAL A 411 10.68 -9.59 -20.15
C VAL A 411 11.58 -10.02 -21.32
N LYS A 412 11.08 -10.86 -22.25
CA LYS A 412 11.85 -11.30 -23.42
C LYS A 412 12.23 -10.13 -24.33
N ARG A 413 11.29 -9.23 -24.60
CA ARG A 413 11.53 -8.08 -25.49
C ARG A 413 12.57 -7.13 -24.94
N THR A 414 12.58 -6.95 -23.63
CA THR A 414 13.45 -5.97 -22.95
C THR A 414 14.78 -6.55 -22.52
N GLY A 415 14.89 -7.88 -22.47
CA GLY A 415 16.08 -8.58 -21.97
C GLY A 415 16.30 -8.40 -20.46
N ALA A 416 15.25 -7.99 -19.71
CA ALA A 416 15.31 -7.89 -18.26
C ALA A 416 15.66 -9.25 -17.63
N LYS A 417 16.53 -9.22 -16.62
CA LYS A 417 17.05 -10.43 -15.97
C LYS A 417 16.35 -10.67 -14.65
N SER A 418 16.30 -11.96 -14.23
CA SER A 418 15.86 -12.28 -12.86
C SER A 418 16.78 -11.62 -11.84
N THR A 419 16.18 -11.06 -10.80
CA THR A 419 16.83 -10.44 -9.66
C THR A 419 16.88 -11.36 -8.43
N ASP A 420 16.36 -12.58 -8.56
CA ASP A 420 16.48 -13.61 -7.54
C ASP A 420 17.94 -14.10 -7.47
N MET A 421 18.58 -13.85 -6.34
CA MET A 421 20.00 -14.09 -6.17
C MET A 421 20.33 -15.55 -5.84
N GLN A 422 19.43 -16.24 -5.12
CA GLN A 422 19.63 -17.62 -4.65
C GLN A 422 19.25 -18.64 -5.73
N SER A 423 18.13 -18.43 -6.40
CA SER A 423 17.55 -19.37 -7.36
C SER A 423 16.84 -18.61 -8.48
N PRO A 424 17.61 -18.05 -9.45
CA PRO A 424 17.02 -17.27 -10.53
C PRO A 424 15.91 -18.03 -11.26
N GLU A 425 14.70 -17.47 -11.25
CA GLU A 425 13.54 -18.06 -11.91
C GLU A 425 13.36 -17.50 -13.33
N SER A 426 13.14 -18.37 -14.33
CA SER A 426 12.80 -17.89 -15.67
C SER A 426 11.37 -17.37 -15.72
N VAL A 427 11.11 -16.37 -16.56
CA VAL A 427 9.78 -15.80 -16.71
C VAL A 427 8.76 -16.82 -17.23
N GLU A 428 9.19 -17.76 -18.03
CA GLU A 428 8.36 -18.86 -18.53
C GLU A 428 7.92 -19.79 -17.39
N HIS A 429 8.83 -20.15 -16.48
CA HIS A 429 8.52 -20.99 -15.33
C HIS A 429 7.58 -20.28 -14.37
N LEU A 430 7.88 -19.03 -14.00
CA LEU A 430 7.02 -18.20 -13.15
C LEU A 430 5.60 -18.12 -13.72
N CYS A 431 5.47 -17.78 -14.99
CA CYS A 431 4.19 -17.61 -15.66
C CYS A 431 3.44 -18.93 -15.89
N ALA A 432 4.14 -20.05 -16.08
CA ALA A 432 3.52 -21.37 -16.21
C ALA A 432 2.71 -21.76 -14.97
N LYS A 433 3.17 -21.38 -13.77
CA LYS A 433 2.43 -21.57 -12.52
C LYS A 433 1.09 -20.82 -12.48
N CYS A 434 0.97 -19.72 -13.24
CA CYS A 434 -0.21 -18.86 -13.26
C CYS A 434 -1.20 -19.16 -14.39
N GLN A 435 -0.79 -19.88 -15.48
CA GLN A 435 -1.62 -20.09 -16.67
C GLN A 435 -2.96 -20.76 -16.38
N ALA A 436 -2.96 -21.86 -15.65
CA ALA A 436 -4.18 -22.59 -15.29
C ALA A 436 -5.09 -21.72 -14.42
N TYR A 437 -4.51 -21.01 -13.45
CA TYR A 437 -5.24 -20.09 -12.58
C TYR A 437 -5.90 -18.96 -13.37
N ALA A 438 -5.17 -18.28 -14.25
CA ALA A 438 -5.69 -17.20 -15.09
C ALA A 438 -6.90 -17.66 -15.94
N LYS A 439 -6.79 -18.86 -16.56
CA LYS A 439 -7.85 -19.47 -17.36
C LYS A 439 -9.11 -19.80 -16.54
N HIS A 440 -8.93 -20.33 -15.33
CA HIS A 440 -10.05 -20.70 -14.45
C HIS A 440 -10.72 -19.48 -13.81
N TRP A 441 -9.93 -18.44 -13.49
CA TRP A 441 -10.47 -17.20 -12.92
C TRP A 441 -11.26 -16.36 -13.94
N GLN A 442 -10.88 -16.37 -15.21
CA GLN A 442 -11.46 -15.52 -16.26
C GLN A 442 -12.99 -15.53 -16.30
N PRO A 443 -13.71 -16.67 -16.40
CA PRO A 443 -15.18 -16.65 -16.49
C PRO A 443 -15.87 -16.05 -15.27
N ALA A 444 -15.34 -16.34 -14.08
CA ALA A 444 -15.86 -15.80 -12.83
C ALA A 444 -15.60 -14.30 -12.72
N ALA A 445 -14.40 -13.85 -13.11
CA ALA A 445 -14.04 -12.43 -13.15
C ALA A 445 -14.92 -11.64 -14.12
N ASP A 446 -15.15 -12.15 -15.32
CA ASP A 446 -15.92 -11.45 -16.36
C ASP A 446 -17.40 -11.30 -15.95
N LYS A 447 -17.97 -12.34 -15.35
CA LYS A 447 -19.32 -12.27 -14.78
C LYS A 447 -19.38 -11.24 -13.64
N LEU A 448 -18.46 -11.33 -12.68
CA LEU A 448 -18.44 -10.45 -11.52
C LEU A 448 -18.20 -8.99 -11.91
N TRP A 449 -17.36 -8.74 -12.91
CA TRP A 449 -17.09 -7.41 -13.45
C TRP A 449 -18.34 -6.79 -14.06
N THR A 450 -19.11 -7.58 -14.84
CA THR A 450 -20.38 -7.15 -15.40
C THR A 450 -21.39 -6.77 -14.30
N ASP A 451 -21.52 -7.62 -13.28
CA ASP A 451 -22.41 -7.38 -12.13
C ASP A 451 -22.03 -6.08 -11.39
N ILE A 452 -20.74 -5.83 -11.17
CA ILE A 452 -20.22 -4.64 -10.51
C ILE A 452 -20.54 -3.37 -11.33
N ILE A 453 -20.20 -3.36 -12.62
CA ILE A 453 -20.44 -2.19 -13.47
C ILE A 453 -21.92 -1.86 -13.58
N GLN A 454 -22.79 -2.89 -13.65
CA GLN A 454 -24.23 -2.66 -13.66
C GLN A 454 -24.74 -2.11 -12.33
N ALA A 455 -24.20 -2.55 -11.20
CA ALA A 455 -24.56 -2.03 -9.89
C ALA A 455 -24.13 -0.57 -9.72
N ASP A 456 -22.91 -0.24 -10.12
CA ASP A 456 -22.37 1.13 -10.02
C ASP A 456 -23.18 2.12 -10.92
N LYS A 457 -23.59 1.70 -12.12
CA LYS A 457 -24.45 2.51 -13.00
C LYS A 457 -25.82 2.80 -12.37
N LYS A 458 -26.47 1.77 -11.79
CA LYS A 458 -27.77 1.95 -11.12
C LYS A 458 -27.67 2.88 -9.91
N GLN A 459 -26.59 2.82 -9.16
CA GLN A 459 -26.37 3.70 -8.02
C GLN A 459 -26.22 5.16 -8.50
N THR A 460 -25.45 5.41 -9.55
CA THR A 460 -25.28 6.74 -10.12
C THR A 460 -26.60 7.30 -10.64
N GLU A 461 -27.44 6.49 -11.30
CA GLU A 461 -28.76 6.90 -11.78
C GLU A 461 -29.73 7.26 -10.65
N GLN A 462 -29.64 6.56 -9.51
CA GLN A 462 -30.44 6.85 -8.30
C GLN A 462 -29.94 8.08 -7.52
N GLU A 463 -28.68 8.46 -7.65
CA GLU A 463 -28.12 9.68 -7.02
C GLU A 463 -28.43 10.95 -7.85
N ILE A 464 -28.81 10.81 -9.13
CA ILE A 464 -29.15 11.91 -10.06
C ILE A 464 -30.66 12.14 -10.11
N SER A 465 -31.47 11.16 -9.76
CA SER A 465 -32.95 11.26 -9.70
C SER A 465 -33.44 11.74 -8.32
#